data_b76edd8645947131da7d5590e8cd57a1
#
_entry.id   b76edd8645947131da7d5590e8cd57a1
#
_cell.length_a   1.000
_cell.length_b   1.000
_cell.length_c   1.000
_cell.angle_alpha   90.00
_cell.angle_beta   90.00
_cell.angle_gamma   90.00
#
_symmetry.space_group_name_H-M   'P 1'
#
loop_
_entity.id
_entity.type
_entity.pdbx_description
1 polymer ?
#
loop_
_entity_poly.entity_id
_entity_poly.type
_entity_poly.pdbx_seq_one_letter_code
_entity_poly.pdbx_strand_id
1 'polypeptide(L)'
;MNVTIKTAKLFLQGEEEATAIVYKSYRALLYFIIATYVNQKDDCDDVYQNVFMKILEKRSEVKDVSSLHSYLCAMAKNEAIDYAKKLSREQSSEILEDICASNEESQLDYFLPYDLTKEEKKIIGYRLTFGLSWKEVSELVGIPSATAKYRYAEAIKKIKGVYKDEKSGKRNQKEQPSSNRIVITRD
;
A
#
# COMPACT_ATOMS: atom_id res chain seq x y z
N MET A 1 2.47 -0.36 13.81
CA MET A 1 3.84 -0.82 13.56
C MET A 1 4.65 -0.56 14.82
N ASN A 2 5.30 -1.59 15.39
CA ASN A 2 5.95 -1.50 16.72
C ASN A 2 7.48 -1.61 16.63
N VAL A 3 8.09 -0.86 15.71
CA VAL A 3 9.56 -0.74 15.69
C VAL A 3 9.94 0.40 16.61
N THR A 4 10.63 0.06 17.72
CA THR A 4 11.12 1.07 18.66
C THR A 4 12.33 1.80 18.10
N ILE A 5 12.64 2.98 18.64
CA ILE A 5 13.85 3.73 18.27
C ILE A 5 15.11 2.88 18.50
N LYS A 6 15.12 2.07 19.57
CA LYS A 6 16.24 1.14 19.88
C LYS A 6 16.39 0.10 18.78
N THR A 7 15.30 -0.57 18.39
CA THR A 7 15.30 -1.57 17.30
C THR A 7 15.73 -0.95 15.97
N ALA A 8 15.26 0.25 15.65
CA ALA A 8 15.65 0.95 14.44
C ALA A 8 17.17 1.28 14.41
N LYS A 9 17.74 1.71 15.55
CA LYS A 9 19.20 1.91 15.67
C LYS A 9 19.99 0.64 15.44
N LEU A 10 19.60 -0.46 16.09
CA LEU A 10 20.25 -1.76 15.95
C LEU A 10 20.14 -2.29 14.50
N PHE A 11 19.02 -2.08 13.85
CA PHE A 11 18.83 -2.39 12.42
C PHE A 11 19.84 -1.64 11.54
N LEU A 12 20.00 -0.32 11.75
CA LEU A 12 20.97 0.47 11.00
C LEU A 12 22.43 0.05 11.26
N GLN A 13 22.72 -0.53 12.43
CA GLN A 13 24.02 -1.10 12.79
C GLN A 13 24.24 -2.50 12.21
N GLY A 14 23.19 -3.14 11.69
CA GLY A 14 23.29 -4.45 11.04
C GLY A 14 22.99 -5.63 11.94
N GLU A 15 22.44 -5.42 13.12
CA GLU A 15 22.02 -6.48 14.02
C GLU A 15 20.96 -7.37 13.41
N GLU A 16 21.19 -8.68 13.42
CA GLU A 16 20.35 -9.66 12.74
C GLU A 16 18.94 -9.73 13.34
N GLU A 17 18.83 -9.76 14.67
CA GLU A 17 17.53 -9.79 15.36
C GLU A 17 16.69 -8.54 15.05
N ALA A 18 17.32 -7.36 15.06
CA ALA A 18 16.65 -6.11 14.72
C ALA A 18 16.22 -6.09 13.25
N THR A 19 17.01 -6.67 12.36
CA THR A 19 16.68 -6.83 10.95
C THR A 19 15.45 -7.71 10.76
N ALA A 20 15.35 -8.84 11.45
CA ALA A 20 14.19 -9.72 11.42
C ALA A 20 12.92 -9.02 11.94
N ILE A 21 13.04 -8.21 13.01
CA ILE A 21 11.91 -7.42 13.55
C ILE A 21 11.44 -6.37 12.55
N VAL A 22 12.35 -5.62 11.94
CA VAL A 22 12.03 -4.59 10.92
C VAL A 22 11.38 -5.26 9.71
N TYR A 23 11.96 -6.34 9.18
CA TYR A 23 11.40 -7.11 8.08
C TYR A 23 9.94 -7.50 8.35
N LYS A 24 9.69 -8.15 9.48
CA LYS A 24 8.34 -8.61 9.86
C LYS A 24 7.36 -7.46 10.06
N SER A 25 7.81 -6.37 10.70
CA SER A 25 6.95 -5.23 11.03
C SER A 25 6.55 -4.39 9.82
N TYR A 26 7.44 -4.29 8.83
CA TYR A 26 7.20 -3.47 7.63
C TYR A 26 6.66 -4.25 6.45
N ARG A 27 6.68 -5.60 6.49
CA ARG A 27 6.28 -6.45 5.36
C ARG A 27 4.93 -6.05 4.76
N ALA A 28 3.91 -5.96 5.59
CA ALA A 28 2.55 -5.66 5.11
C ALA A 28 2.45 -4.26 4.46
N LEU A 29 3.11 -3.24 5.03
CA LEU A 29 3.10 -1.89 4.48
C LEU A 29 3.86 -1.82 3.16
N LEU A 30 5.09 -2.35 3.12
CA LEU A 30 5.91 -2.30 1.90
C LEU A 30 5.24 -3.08 0.77
N TYR A 31 4.69 -4.25 1.08
CA TYR A 31 3.93 -5.05 0.12
C TYR A 31 2.70 -4.30 -0.40
N PHE A 32 1.96 -3.63 0.47
CA PHE A 32 0.82 -2.80 0.07
C PHE A 32 1.25 -1.66 -0.86
N ILE A 33 2.37 -0.98 -0.57
CA ILE A 33 2.92 0.06 -1.44
C ILE A 33 3.24 -0.52 -2.82
N ILE A 34 3.94 -1.65 -2.87
CA ILE A 34 4.31 -2.33 -4.12
C ILE A 34 3.08 -2.71 -4.93
N ALA A 35 2.10 -3.35 -4.30
CA ALA A 35 0.84 -3.78 -4.92
C ALA A 35 -0.03 -2.62 -5.45
N THR A 36 0.29 -1.37 -5.13
CA THR A 36 -0.36 -0.22 -5.77
C THR A 36 0.18 0.10 -7.17
N TYR A 37 1.31 -0.47 -7.55
CA TYR A 37 1.99 -0.24 -8.83
C TYR A 37 2.20 -1.52 -9.65
N VAL A 38 2.25 -2.68 -8.98
CA VAL A 38 2.52 -4.00 -9.55
C VAL A 38 1.26 -4.86 -9.35
N ASN A 39 0.73 -5.43 -10.41
CA ASN A 39 -0.57 -6.11 -10.36
C ASN A 39 -0.45 -7.60 -10.03
N GLN A 40 0.55 -8.29 -10.59
CA GLN A 40 0.70 -9.72 -10.40
C GLN A 40 1.36 -10.02 -9.05
N LYS A 41 0.86 -11.06 -8.37
CA LYS A 41 1.33 -11.43 -7.04
C LYS A 41 2.80 -11.86 -7.04
N ASP A 42 3.17 -12.69 -8.01
CA ASP A 42 4.54 -13.21 -8.10
C ASP A 42 5.54 -12.07 -8.34
N ASP A 43 5.17 -11.11 -9.19
CA ASP A 43 5.95 -9.90 -9.41
C ASP A 43 6.07 -9.04 -8.14
N CYS A 44 4.97 -8.94 -7.35
CA CYS A 44 5.02 -8.24 -6.07
C CYS A 44 5.98 -8.89 -5.09
N ASP A 45 6.03 -10.22 -5.05
CA ASP A 45 6.95 -10.97 -4.19
C ASP A 45 8.39 -10.74 -4.61
N ASP A 46 8.69 -10.74 -5.89
CA ASP A 46 10.04 -10.46 -6.43
C ASP A 46 10.47 -9.02 -6.17
N VAL A 47 9.60 -8.05 -6.44
CA VAL A 47 9.87 -6.64 -6.14
C VAL A 47 10.09 -6.43 -4.65
N TYR A 48 9.29 -7.07 -3.79
CA TYR A 48 9.45 -6.98 -2.35
C TYR A 48 10.82 -7.51 -1.87
N GLN A 49 11.26 -8.66 -2.39
CA GLN A 49 12.59 -9.20 -2.09
C GLN A 49 13.70 -8.24 -2.52
N ASN A 50 13.63 -7.71 -3.74
CA ASN A 50 14.58 -6.74 -4.25
C ASN A 50 14.62 -5.45 -3.42
N VAL A 51 13.45 -4.92 -3.03
CA VAL A 51 13.34 -3.77 -2.13
C VAL A 51 14.06 -4.04 -0.81
N PHE A 52 13.83 -5.21 -0.20
CA PHE A 52 14.42 -5.50 1.09
C PHE A 52 15.93 -5.70 1.01
N MET A 53 16.43 -6.34 -0.04
CA MET A 53 17.87 -6.46 -0.31
C MET A 53 18.53 -5.08 -0.45
N LYS A 54 17.96 -4.19 -1.25
CA LYS A 54 18.45 -2.81 -1.40
C LYS A 54 18.41 -2.01 -0.09
N ILE A 55 17.38 -2.22 0.74
CA ILE A 55 17.30 -1.60 2.07
C ILE A 55 18.48 -2.07 2.94
N LEU A 56 18.80 -3.36 2.93
CA LEU A 56 19.93 -3.90 3.69
C LEU A 56 21.27 -3.35 3.22
N GLU A 57 21.45 -3.25 1.91
CA GLU A 57 22.68 -2.70 1.31
C GLU A 57 22.88 -1.22 1.66
N LYS A 58 21.80 -0.44 1.58
CA LYS A 58 21.85 1.02 1.72
C LYS A 58 21.46 1.54 3.12
N ARG A 59 21.23 0.65 4.10
CA ARG A 59 20.80 1.06 5.45
C ARG A 59 21.73 2.07 6.13
N SER A 60 23.04 2.01 5.82
CA SER A 60 24.03 2.96 6.34
C SER A 60 23.89 4.40 5.81
N GLU A 61 23.13 4.60 4.73
CA GLU A 61 22.83 5.94 4.20
C GLU A 61 21.78 6.68 5.06
N VAL A 62 21.02 5.96 5.88
CA VAL A 62 20.01 6.51 6.77
C VAL A 62 20.70 7.14 7.98
N LYS A 63 20.88 8.46 7.95
CA LYS A 63 21.59 9.21 9.00
C LYS A 63 20.78 9.40 10.28
N ASP A 64 19.44 9.51 10.14
CA ASP A 64 18.53 9.73 11.25
C ASP A 64 17.51 8.58 11.36
N VAL A 65 17.46 7.97 12.54
CA VAL A 65 16.54 6.89 12.86
C VAL A 65 15.07 7.31 12.65
N SER A 66 14.73 8.58 12.89
CA SER A 66 13.38 9.11 12.68
C SER A 66 12.97 9.09 11.20
N SER A 67 13.91 9.10 10.27
CA SER A 67 13.67 9.03 8.84
C SER A 67 13.54 7.61 8.29
N LEU A 68 13.82 6.57 9.10
CA LEU A 68 13.80 5.17 8.66
C LEU A 68 12.46 4.79 8.02
N HIS A 69 11.34 5.15 8.64
CA HIS A 69 10.01 4.84 8.11
C HIS A 69 9.80 5.42 6.71
N SER A 70 10.04 6.72 6.54
CA SER A 70 9.89 7.39 5.25
C SER A 70 10.86 6.86 4.20
N TYR A 71 12.07 6.50 4.62
CA TYR A 71 13.08 5.88 3.75
C TYR A 71 12.62 4.53 3.21
N LEU A 72 12.11 3.63 4.07
CA LEU A 72 11.61 2.32 3.66
C LEU A 72 10.42 2.45 2.69
N CYS A 73 9.48 3.34 2.99
CA CYS A 73 8.33 3.61 2.12
C CYS A 73 8.74 4.18 0.75
N ALA A 74 9.68 5.12 0.74
CA ALA A 74 10.20 5.71 -0.50
C ALA A 74 10.92 4.67 -1.36
N MET A 75 11.74 3.80 -0.74
CA MET A 75 12.43 2.73 -1.44
C MET A 75 11.43 1.78 -2.11
N ALA A 76 10.41 1.32 -1.38
CA ALA A 76 9.39 0.43 -1.92
C ALA A 76 8.63 1.08 -3.09
N LYS A 77 8.24 2.35 -2.96
CA LYS A 77 7.56 3.10 -4.02
C LYS A 77 8.42 3.21 -5.27
N ASN A 78 9.68 3.61 -5.12
CA ASN A 78 10.58 3.82 -6.26
C ASN A 78 10.84 2.52 -7.01
N GLU A 79 11.16 1.43 -6.30
CA GLU A 79 11.38 0.12 -6.91
C GLU A 79 10.14 -0.39 -7.64
N ALA A 80 8.95 -0.24 -7.06
CA ALA A 80 7.71 -0.65 -7.69
C ALA A 80 7.41 0.16 -8.97
N ILE A 81 7.68 1.46 -8.96
CA ILE A 81 7.54 2.33 -10.15
C ILE A 81 8.56 1.92 -11.23
N ASP A 82 9.81 1.67 -10.84
CA ASP A 82 10.86 1.30 -11.79
C ASP A 82 10.59 -0.07 -12.41
N TYR A 83 10.08 -1.02 -11.62
CA TYR A 83 9.63 -2.31 -12.11
C TYR A 83 8.48 -2.17 -13.12
N ALA A 84 7.43 -1.41 -12.77
CA ALA A 84 6.29 -1.18 -13.66
C ALA A 84 6.71 -0.53 -14.99
N LYS A 85 7.64 0.45 -14.95
CA LYS A 85 8.20 1.06 -16.16
C LYS A 85 9.00 0.07 -17.00
N LYS A 86 9.79 -0.81 -16.37
CA LYS A 86 10.57 -1.83 -17.06
C LYS A 86 9.62 -2.80 -17.77
N LEU A 87 8.63 -3.34 -17.06
CA LEU A 87 7.64 -4.26 -17.63
C LEU A 87 6.90 -3.65 -18.82
N SER A 88 6.49 -2.38 -18.72
CA SER A 88 5.86 -1.66 -19.82
C SER A 88 6.74 -1.51 -21.05
N ARG A 89 8.04 -1.31 -20.90
CA ARG A 89 8.99 -1.24 -22.03
C ARG A 89 9.19 -2.59 -22.69
N GLU A 90 9.13 -3.68 -21.93
CA GLU A 90 9.28 -5.04 -22.44
C GLU A 90 8.03 -5.55 -23.18
N GLN A 91 6.84 -5.08 -22.80
CA GLN A 91 5.55 -5.52 -23.35
C GLN A 91 5.13 -4.84 -24.65
N SER A 92 5.82 -3.86 -25.16
CA SER A 92 5.76 -3.31 -26.50
C SER A 92 5.70 -1.79 -26.64
N SER A 93 6.04 -1.37 -27.86
CA SER A 93 6.14 0.00 -28.37
C SER A 93 4.80 0.74 -28.58
N GLU A 94 3.66 0.26 -28.10
CA GLU A 94 2.35 0.82 -28.47
C GLU A 94 1.44 1.30 -27.33
N ILE A 95 1.80 1.07 -26.04
CA ILE A 95 0.90 1.47 -24.93
C ILE A 95 1.67 2.32 -23.90
N LEU A 96 1.98 3.56 -24.24
CA LEU A 96 2.66 4.50 -23.33
C LEU A 96 1.70 5.31 -22.44
N GLU A 97 0.39 5.25 -22.64
CA GLU A 97 -0.57 6.10 -21.90
C GLU A 97 -1.38 5.39 -20.80
N ASP A 98 -1.30 4.05 -20.66
CA ASP A 98 -2.21 3.30 -19.78
C ASP A 98 -1.56 2.55 -18.61
N ILE A 99 -0.32 2.88 -18.23
CA ILE A 99 0.41 2.19 -17.14
C ILE A 99 -0.26 2.40 -15.75
N CYS A 100 -1.16 3.37 -15.63
CA CYS A 100 -1.99 3.55 -14.45
C CYS A 100 -3.38 2.90 -14.53
N ALA A 101 -3.71 2.26 -15.65
CA ALA A 101 -5.07 1.82 -15.95
C ALA A 101 -5.22 0.32 -16.27
N SER A 102 -4.24 -0.54 -16.00
CA SER A 102 -4.44 -1.97 -16.20
C SER A 102 -5.53 -2.49 -15.26
N ASN A 103 -6.63 -2.95 -15.88
CA ASN A 103 -7.88 -3.40 -15.28
C ASN A 103 -7.81 -4.81 -14.65
N GLU A 104 -6.67 -5.26 -14.19
CA GLU A 104 -6.61 -6.45 -13.37
C GLU A 104 -6.90 -6.07 -11.92
N GLU A 105 -7.84 -6.79 -11.30
CA GLU A 105 -8.24 -6.60 -9.90
C GLU A 105 -7.00 -6.65 -9.01
N SER A 106 -6.59 -5.49 -8.51
CA SER A 106 -5.47 -5.44 -7.57
C SER A 106 -5.90 -6.14 -6.27
N GLN A 107 -4.97 -6.75 -5.55
CA GLN A 107 -5.28 -7.36 -4.24
C GLN A 107 -5.99 -6.40 -3.27
N LEU A 108 -5.91 -5.10 -3.51
CA LEU A 108 -6.65 -4.06 -2.82
C LEU A 108 -8.16 -4.12 -3.05
N ASP A 109 -8.60 -4.63 -4.19
CA ASP A 109 -10.01 -4.68 -4.55
C ASP A 109 -10.79 -5.70 -3.73
N TYR A 110 -10.14 -6.73 -3.20
CA TYR A 110 -10.76 -7.73 -2.32
C TYR A 110 -11.18 -7.19 -0.94
N PHE A 111 -10.56 -6.11 -0.48
CA PHE A 111 -10.75 -5.62 0.90
C PHE A 111 -11.60 -4.36 1.02
N LEU A 112 -11.90 -3.69 -0.08
CA LEU A 112 -12.59 -2.40 -0.08
C LEU A 112 -13.80 -2.42 -1.02
N PRO A 113 -14.89 -1.67 -0.71
CA PRO A 113 -16.10 -1.62 -1.53
C PRO A 113 -15.81 -1.22 -2.98
N TYR A 114 -16.54 -1.82 -3.92
CA TYR A 114 -16.45 -1.58 -5.37
C TYR A 114 -16.64 -0.10 -5.78
N ASP A 115 -17.29 0.67 -4.92
CA ASP A 115 -17.67 2.06 -5.17
C ASP A 115 -16.54 3.08 -4.96
N LEU A 116 -15.34 2.59 -4.60
CA LEU A 116 -14.18 3.42 -4.35
C LEU A 116 -13.23 3.41 -5.54
N THR A 117 -12.73 4.59 -5.90
CA THR A 117 -11.66 4.71 -6.89
C THR A 117 -10.36 4.08 -6.37
N LYS A 118 -9.47 3.66 -7.26
CA LYS A 118 -8.14 3.12 -6.90
C LYS A 118 -7.39 4.05 -5.94
N GLU A 119 -7.49 5.36 -6.16
CA GLU A 119 -6.82 6.36 -5.32
C GLU A 119 -7.45 6.46 -3.93
N GLU A 120 -8.80 6.43 -3.83
CA GLU A 120 -9.51 6.39 -2.55
C GLU A 120 -9.13 5.15 -1.74
N LYS A 121 -9.03 3.98 -2.40
CA LYS A 121 -8.60 2.72 -1.77
C LYS A 121 -7.18 2.83 -1.22
N LYS A 122 -6.24 3.41 -1.98
CA LYS A 122 -4.87 3.67 -1.51
C LYS A 122 -4.86 4.57 -0.28
N ILE A 123 -5.57 5.69 -0.31
CA ILE A 123 -5.64 6.65 0.80
C ILE A 123 -6.22 5.99 2.06
N ILE A 124 -7.30 5.20 1.91
CA ILE A 124 -7.91 4.48 3.03
C ILE A 124 -6.93 3.45 3.60
N GLY A 125 -6.30 2.64 2.78
CA GLY A 125 -5.33 1.65 3.21
C GLY A 125 -4.19 2.29 3.99
N TYR A 126 -3.56 3.33 3.45
CA TYR A 126 -2.48 4.04 4.13
C TYR A 126 -2.93 4.64 5.47
N ARG A 127 -4.11 5.26 5.51
CA ARG A 127 -4.58 5.96 6.71
C ARG A 127 -5.18 5.04 7.77
N LEU A 128 -6.09 4.11 7.39
CA LEU A 128 -6.80 3.24 8.34
C LEU A 128 -6.00 2.00 8.70
N THR A 129 -5.42 1.33 7.71
CA THR A 129 -4.72 0.05 7.96
C THR A 129 -3.34 0.27 8.53
N PHE A 130 -2.60 1.24 8.00
CA PHE A 130 -1.20 1.47 8.40
C PHE A 130 -1.00 2.68 9.30
N GLY A 131 -2.02 3.50 9.54
CA GLY A 131 -1.98 4.64 10.45
C GLY A 131 -1.04 5.77 10.02
N LEU A 132 -0.71 5.87 8.72
CA LEU A 132 0.23 6.87 8.22
C LEU A 132 -0.27 8.29 8.45
N SER A 133 0.64 9.23 8.69
CA SER A 133 0.33 10.65 8.76
C SER A 133 -0.13 11.18 7.40
N TRP A 134 -0.83 12.32 7.39
CA TRP A 134 -1.27 12.94 6.14
C TRP A 134 -0.12 13.40 5.24
N LYS A 135 1.03 13.70 5.82
CA LYS A 135 2.25 14.02 5.08
C LYS A 135 2.74 12.78 4.31
N GLU A 136 2.86 11.64 5.00
CA GLU A 136 3.29 10.38 4.39
C GLU A 136 2.30 9.89 3.33
N VAL A 137 0.99 9.98 3.58
CA VAL A 137 -0.03 9.65 2.58
C VAL A 137 0.12 10.55 1.35
N SER A 138 0.31 11.85 1.53
CA SER A 138 0.54 12.82 0.46
C SER A 138 1.74 12.46 -0.42
N GLU A 139 2.86 12.11 0.21
CA GLU A 139 4.09 11.70 -0.46
C GLU A 139 3.92 10.40 -1.25
N LEU A 140 3.23 9.41 -0.68
CA LEU A 140 2.99 8.10 -1.32
C LEU A 140 2.02 8.20 -2.50
N VAL A 141 0.90 8.92 -2.33
CA VAL A 141 -0.12 9.06 -3.38
C VAL A 141 0.28 10.10 -4.42
N GLY A 142 1.13 11.07 -4.07
CA GLY A 142 1.60 12.12 -4.97
C GLY A 142 0.62 13.30 -5.10
N ILE A 143 -0.24 13.53 -4.09
CA ILE A 143 -1.21 14.63 -4.07
C ILE A 143 -1.06 15.47 -2.79
N PRO A 144 -1.49 16.75 -2.79
CA PRO A 144 -1.44 17.58 -1.58
C PRO A 144 -2.20 16.97 -0.40
N SER A 145 -1.69 17.14 0.82
CA SER A 145 -2.31 16.61 2.05
C SER A 145 -3.77 17.05 2.24
N ALA A 146 -4.12 18.28 1.85
CA ALA A 146 -5.49 18.77 1.89
C ALA A 146 -6.41 17.97 0.96
N THR A 147 -5.95 17.68 -0.25
CA THR A 147 -6.66 16.87 -1.24
C THR A 147 -6.82 15.42 -0.74
N ALA A 148 -5.76 14.85 -0.17
CA ALA A 148 -5.81 13.50 0.41
C ALA A 148 -6.84 13.42 1.55
N LYS A 149 -6.87 14.42 2.44
CA LYS A 149 -7.89 14.51 3.51
C LYS A 149 -9.31 14.60 2.97
N TYR A 150 -9.53 15.42 1.94
CA TYR A 150 -10.84 15.56 1.31
C TYR A 150 -11.30 14.24 0.69
N ARG A 151 -10.46 13.60 -0.13
CA ARG A 151 -10.78 12.31 -0.77
C ARG A 151 -11.03 11.19 0.24
N TYR A 152 -10.25 11.17 1.31
CA TYR A 152 -10.50 10.25 2.43
C TYR A 152 -11.90 10.45 3.04
N ALA A 153 -12.28 11.70 3.31
CA ALA A 153 -13.59 12.00 3.89
C ALA A 153 -14.74 11.57 2.97
N GLU A 154 -14.61 11.81 1.66
CA GLU A 154 -15.59 11.36 0.66
C GLU A 154 -15.65 9.82 0.59
N ALA A 155 -14.51 9.15 0.58
CA ALA A 155 -14.45 7.70 0.57
C ALA A 155 -15.10 7.08 1.83
N ILE A 156 -14.88 7.66 3.01
CA ILE A 156 -15.54 7.22 4.25
C ILE A 156 -17.06 7.44 4.20
N LYS A 157 -17.54 8.50 3.55
CA LYS A 157 -18.99 8.71 3.35
C LYS A 157 -19.58 7.61 2.46
N LYS A 158 -18.93 7.25 1.35
CA LYS A 158 -19.34 6.16 0.46
C LYS A 158 -19.43 4.85 1.24
N ILE A 159 -18.39 4.48 1.98
CA ILE A 159 -18.36 3.27 2.81
C ILE A 159 -19.53 3.25 3.81
N LYS A 160 -19.74 4.36 4.53
CA LYS A 160 -20.87 4.47 5.48
C LYS A 160 -22.23 4.40 4.81
N GLY A 161 -22.36 4.89 3.58
CA GLY A 161 -23.60 4.79 2.77
C GLY A 161 -23.94 3.33 2.48
N VAL A 162 -23.00 2.56 1.97
CA VAL A 162 -23.15 1.12 1.68
C VAL A 162 -23.63 0.35 2.90
N TYR A 163 -23.02 0.56 4.06
CA TYR A 163 -23.42 -0.13 5.30
C TYR A 163 -24.77 0.30 5.85
N LYS A 164 -25.25 1.53 5.57
CA LYS A 164 -26.58 1.97 5.94
C LYS A 164 -27.65 1.31 5.07
N ASP A 165 -27.41 1.19 3.77
CA ASP A 165 -28.31 0.56 2.82
C ASP A 165 -28.46 -0.95 3.06
N GLU A 166 -27.39 -1.63 3.44
CA GLU A 166 -27.45 -3.03 3.88
C GLU A 166 -28.30 -3.21 5.15
N LYS A 167 -28.17 -2.31 6.14
CA LYS A 167 -29.00 -2.36 7.37
C LYS A 167 -30.46 -1.99 7.14
N SER A 168 -30.76 -1.20 6.12
CA SER A 168 -32.15 -0.78 5.79
C SER A 168 -32.88 -1.75 4.86
N GLY A 169 -32.29 -2.87 4.48
CA GLY A 169 -32.93 -3.94 3.68
C GLY A 169 -33.22 -3.59 2.23
N LYS A 170 -32.69 -2.49 1.71
CA LYS A 170 -32.78 -2.14 0.29
C LYS A 170 -31.64 -2.79 -0.49
N ARG A 171 -31.78 -4.09 -0.78
CA ARG A 171 -30.94 -4.80 -1.74
C ARG A 171 -31.26 -4.32 -3.16
N ASN A 172 -30.41 -3.50 -3.74
CA ASN A 172 -30.34 -3.42 -5.18
C ASN A 172 -29.65 -4.67 -5.70
N GLN A 173 -30.43 -5.54 -6.34
CA GLN A 173 -29.93 -6.67 -7.12
C GLN A 173 -29.16 -6.11 -8.32
N LYS A 174 -27.86 -5.97 -8.20
CA LYS A 174 -26.90 -6.01 -9.31
C LYS A 174 -25.83 -7.00 -8.93
N GLU A 175 -25.81 -8.06 -9.70
CA GLU A 175 -24.96 -9.23 -9.75
C GLU A 175 -23.66 -9.14 -8.92
N GLN A 176 -23.62 -9.94 -7.86
CA GLN A 176 -22.38 -10.30 -7.15
C GLN A 176 -21.89 -11.64 -7.68
N PRO A 177 -20.59 -11.76 -8.00
CA PRO A 177 -19.94 -13.08 -7.94
C PRO A 177 -19.81 -13.48 -6.47
N SER A 178 -20.29 -14.65 -6.16
CA SER A 178 -20.36 -15.29 -4.85
C SER A 178 -18.96 -15.48 -4.21
N SER A 179 -18.92 -15.35 -2.88
CA SER A 179 -17.93 -15.81 -1.91
C SER A 179 -16.95 -14.76 -1.36
N ASN A 180 -17.13 -14.28 -0.19
CA ASN A 180 -16.44 -14.62 1.07
C ASN A 180 -16.81 -13.62 2.18
N ARG A 181 -17.60 -14.07 3.12
CA ARG A 181 -17.84 -13.36 4.38
C ARG A 181 -16.59 -13.48 5.25
N ILE A 182 -15.98 -12.34 5.55
CA ILE A 182 -14.98 -12.26 6.62
C ILE A 182 -15.72 -11.91 7.90
N VAL A 183 -15.71 -12.85 8.85
CA VAL A 183 -16.16 -12.64 10.23
C VAL A 183 -15.02 -11.95 10.97
N ILE A 184 -15.23 -10.70 11.35
CA ILE A 184 -14.33 -10.00 12.27
C ILE A 184 -14.74 -10.42 13.68
N THR A 185 -14.04 -11.39 14.27
CA THR A 185 -14.10 -11.66 15.70
C THR A 185 -13.32 -10.59 16.43
N ARG A 186 -14.02 -9.89 17.31
CA ARG A 186 -13.41 -9.06 18.36
C ARG A 186 -13.00 -9.99 19.50
N ASP A 187 -11.73 -10.01 19.79
CA ASP A 187 -11.17 -10.31 21.12
C ASP A 187 -10.13 -9.22 21.45
#